data_ca25f2eb28b6e7dca49b018187976b46
#
_entry.id   ca25f2eb28b6e7dca49b018187976b46
#
_cell.length_a   1.000
_cell.length_b   1.000
_cell.length_c   1.000
_cell.angle_alpha   90.00
_cell.angle_beta   90.00
_cell.angle_gamma   90.00
#
_symmetry.space_group_name_H-M   'P 1'
#
loop_
_entity.id
_entity.type
_entity.pdbx_description
1 polymer ?
#
loop_
_entity_poly.entity_id
_entity_poly.type
_entity_poly.pdbx_seq_one_letter_code
_entity_poly.pdbx_strand_id
1 'polypeptide(L)'
;PSEALRNELYTSMVARCERWSAAEPGRANAHYLLATALDRYALGLSVAQGLAQGIGMRVRSALETALRLRPGHAWAHAALALHHGEVIDKVGSLLGRTQGTSKDAGISHLRQALRLAPDDALVLTHCAEAVLMLEGERALPESEQLYRRAAACEPLDAEQWLLVELARDALED
;
A
#
# COMPACT_ATOMS: atom_id res chain seq x y z
N PRO A 1 8.84 7.76 18.80
CA PRO A 1 7.60 7.83 19.57
C PRO A 1 7.35 6.50 20.28
N SER A 2 6.75 6.52 21.49
CA SER A 2 6.32 5.29 22.15
C SER A 2 5.25 4.59 21.31
N GLU A 3 5.08 3.27 21.49
CA GLU A 3 4.04 2.49 20.81
C GLU A 3 2.64 3.07 21.06
N ALA A 4 2.36 3.49 22.30
CA ALA A 4 1.09 4.13 22.67
C ALA A 4 0.84 5.42 21.88
N LEU A 5 1.83 6.28 21.76
CA LEU A 5 1.73 7.53 20.99
C LEU A 5 1.53 7.24 19.49
N ARG A 6 2.22 6.25 18.95
CA ARG A 6 2.06 5.81 17.56
C ARG A 6 0.63 5.36 17.28
N ASN A 7 0.07 4.52 18.16
CA ASN A 7 -1.29 4.01 18.04
C ASN A 7 -2.34 5.13 18.15
N GLU A 8 -2.13 6.09 19.04
CA GLU A 8 -3.00 7.27 19.15
C GLU A 8 -2.97 8.11 17.86
N LEU A 9 -1.77 8.37 17.31
CA LEU A 9 -1.61 9.10 16.05
C LEU A 9 -2.32 8.39 14.89
N TYR A 10 -2.15 7.08 14.75
CA TYR A 10 -2.81 6.32 13.68
C TYR A 10 -4.33 6.29 13.83
N THR A 11 -4.83 6.12 15.05
CA THR A 11 -6.28 6.21 15.33
C THR A 11 -6.83 7.59 14.96
N SER A 12 -6.14 8.65 15.35
CA SER A 12 -6.52 10.03 14.98
C SER A 12 -6.50 10.26 13.47
N MET A 13 -5.50 9.70 12.78
CA MET A 13 -5.36 9.78 11.32
C MET A 13 -6.55 9.11 10.62
N VAL A 14 -6.92 7.89 11.04
CA VAL A 14 -8.09 7.18 10.50
C VAL A 14 -9.36 8.02 10.67
N ALA A 15 -9.63 8.50 11.89
CA ALA A 15 -10.83 9.31 12.16
C ALA A 15 -10.89 10.60 11.33
N ARG A 16 -9.74 11.23 11.06
CA ARG A 16 -9.66 12.42 10.18
C ARG A 16 -9.95 12.08 8.73
N CYS A 17 -9.37 10.99 8.22
CA CYS A 17 -9.58 10.55 6.84
C CYS A 17 -11.02 10.06 6.61
N GLU A 18 -11.63 9.41 7.58
CA GLU A 18 -13.06 9.04 7.54
C GLU A 18 -13.96 10.28 7.42
N ARG A 19 -13.73 11.29 8.26
CA ARG A 19 -14.49 12.55 8.17
C ARG A 19 -14.29 13.23 6.83
N TRP A 20 -13.07 13.25 6.30
CA TRP A 20 -12.80 13.87 5.00
C TRP A 20 -13.46 13.12 3.86
N SER A 21 -13.32 11.80 3.80
CA SER A 21 -13.95 10.98 2.74
C SER A 21 -15.49 11.04 2.79
N ALA A 22 -16.06 11.21 3.99
CA ALA A 22 -17.51 11.43 4.15
C ALA A 22 -17.96 12.83 3.70
N ALA A 23 -17.14 13.86 3.97
CA ALA A 23 -17.45 15.25 3.58
C ALA A 23 -17.27 15.49 2.07
N GLU A 24 -16.28 14.81 1.46
CA GLU A 24 -15.95 14.93 0.03
C GLU A 24 -15.93 13.55 -0.67
N PRO A 25 -17.09 12.86 -0.79
CA PRO A 25 -17.13 11.48 -1.26
C PRO A 25 -16.69 11.30 -2.72
N GLY A 26 -16.67 12.36 -3.52
CA GLY A 26 -16.17 12.37 -4.89
C GLY A 26 -14.65 12.60 -5.03
N ARG A 27 -13.93 12.79 -3.94
CA ARG A 27 -12.50 13.09 -3.97
C ARG A 27 -11.66 11.82 -3.83
N ALA A 28 -11.04 11.36 -4.91
CA ALA A 28 -10.22 10.14 -4.94
C ALA A 28 -9.12 10.12 -3.87
N ASN A 29 -8.41 11.24 -3.68
CA ASN A 29 -7.35 11.34 -2.68
C ASN A 29 -7.85 11.15 -1.23
N ALA A 30 -9.09 11.54 -0.90
CA ALA A 30 -9.63 11.32 0.44
C ALA A 30 -9.78 9.82 0.75
N HIS A 31 -10.21 9.03 -0.23
CA HIS A 31 -10.32 7.58 -0.11
C HIS A 31 -8.95 6.89 -0.12
N TYR A 32 -8.01 7.35 -0.96
CA TYR A 32 -6.62 6.86 -0.95
C TYR A 32 -5.97 7.07 0.42
N LEU A 33 -6.06 8.29 0.99
CA LEU A 33 -5.48 8.58 2.30
C LEU A 33 -6.19 7.85 3.45
N LEU A 34 -7.50 7.57 3.33
CA LEU A 34 -8.20 6.70 4.28
C LEU A 34 -7.60 5.28 4.27
N ALA A 35 -7.34 4.71 3.10
CA ALA A 35 -6.70 3.41 2.99
C ALA A 35 -5.30 3.42 3.62
N THR A 36 -4.47 4.41 3.30
CA THR A 36 -3.13 4.57 3.89
C THR A 36 -3.19 4.69 5.43
N ALA A 37 -4.16 5.46 5.96
CA ALA A 37 -4.35 5.58 7.40
C ALA A 37 -4.73 4.25 8.06
N LEU A 38 -5.62 3.48 7.42
CA LEU A 38 -6.03 2.15 7.89
C LEU A 38 -4.87 1.14 7.87
N ASP A 39 -4.01 1.16 6.83
CA ASP A 39 -2.84 0.30 6.76
C ASP A 39 -1.85 0.63 7.90
N ARG A 40 -1.58 1.91 8.13
CA ARG A 40 -0.73 2.34 9.26
C ARG A 40 -1.32 1.94 10.62
N TYR A 41 -2.63 2.07 10.79
CA TYR A 41 -3.33 1.62 12.00
C TYR A 41 -3.21 0.10 12.18
N ALA A 42 -3.28 -0.68 11.09
CA ALA A 42 -3.15 -2.13 11.13
C ALA A 42 -1.79 -2.61 11.67
N LEU A 43 -0.72 -1.82 11.54
CA LEU A 43 0.61 -2.16 12.08
C LEU A 43 0.62 -2.31 13.62
N GLY A 44 -0.32 -1.68 14.33
CA GLY A 44 -0.49 -1.82 15.78
C GLY A 44 -1.41 -2.98 16.20
N LEU A 45 -1.93 -3.77 15.25
CA LEU A 45 -2.89 -4.85 15.50
C LEU A 45 -2.27 -6.22 15.26
N SER A 46 -2.71 -7.23 16.04
CA SER A 46 -2.49 -8.61 15.63
C SER A 46 -3.33 -8.97 14.38
N VAL A 47 -2.93 -10.01 13.65
CA VAL A 47 -3.69 -10.51 12.48
C VAL A 47 -5.15 -10.81 12.86
N ALA A 48 -5.38 -11.43 14.01
CA ALA A 48 -6.73 -11.75 14.50
C ALA A 48 -7.56 -10.48 14.77
N GLN A 49 -6.96 -9.44 15.35
CA GLN A 49 -7.63 -8.15 15.58
C GLN A 49 -7.95 -7.44 14.26
N GLY A 50 -7.01 -7.41 13.32
CA GLY A 50 -7.22 -6.82 12.00
C GLY A 50 -8.36 -7.50 11.22
N LEU A 51 -8.42 -8.84 11.26
CA LEU A 51 -9.50 -9.61 10.66
C LEU A 51 -10.86 -9.35 11.35
N ALA A 52 -10.89 -9.35 12.69
CA ALA A 52 -12.11 -9.10 13.46
C ALA A 52 -12.68 -7.69 13.20
N GLN A 53 -11.83 -6.69 12.99
CA GLN A 53 -12.22 -5.32 12.66
C GLN A 53 -12.46 -5.11 11.15
N GLY A 54 -12.23 -6.11 10.31
CA GLY A 54 -12.39 -6.03 8.87
C GLY A 54 -11.47 -4.99 8.20
N ILE A 55 -10.31 -4.70 8.78
CA ILE A 55 -9.42 -3.63 8.31
C ILE A 55 -9.01 -3.86 6.85
N GLY A 56 -8.60 -5.07 6.48
CA GLY A 56 -8.21 -5.38 5.10
C GLY A 56 -9.33 -5.10 4.08
N MET A 57 -10.57 -5.44 4.40
CA MET A 57 -11.71 -5.14 3.52
C MET A 57 -11.98 -3.63 3.42
N ARG A 58 -11.79 -2.88 4.51
CA ARG A 58 -11.95 -1.43 4.53
C ARG A 58 -10.87 -0.74 3.68
N VAL A 59 -9.61 -1.16 3.80
CA VAL A 59 -8.49 -0.70 2.96
C VAL A 59 -8.80 -0.92 1.50
N ARG A 60 -9.13 -2.16 1.12
CA ARG A 60 -9.47 -2.50 -0.26
C ARG A 60 -10.63 -1.66 -0.80
N SER A 61 -11.73 -1.56 -0.05
CA SER A 61 -12.91 -0.78 -0.45
C SER A 61 -12.58 0.70 -0.68
N ALA A 62 -11.74 1.28 0.17
CA ALA A 62 -11.29 2.67 0.03
C ALA A 62 -10.43 2.85 -1.24
N LEU A 63 -9.47 1.96 -1.50
CA LEU A 63 -8.64 2.00 -2.71
C LEU A 63 -9.45 1.78 -3.99
N GLU A 64 -10.36 0.82 -3.99
CA GLU A 64 -11.27 0.58 -5.14
C GLU A 64 -12.15 1.81 -5.40
N THR A 65 -12.59 2.50 -4.34
CA THR A 65 -13.35 3.75 -4.48
C THR A 65 -12.49 4.86 -5.07
N ALA A 66 -11.25 5.01 -4.59
CA ALA A 66 -10.30 5.98 -5.17
C ALA A 66 -10.08 5.72 -6.67
N LEU A 67 -9.91 4.45 -7.06
CA LEU A 67 -9.71 4.06 -8.46
C LEU A 67 -10.96 4.21 -9.34
N ARG A 68 -12.15 3.99 -8.77
CA ARG A 68 -13.42 4.25 -9.49
C ARG A 68 -13.59 5.74 -9.78
N LEU A 69 -13.19 6.61 -8.86
CA LEU A 69 -13.24 8.06 -8.99
C LEU A 69 -12.12 8.59 -9.90
N ARG A 70 -10.94 7.97 -9.85
CA ARG A 70 -9.77 8.36 -10.63
C ARG A 70 -9.00 7.12 -11.10
N PRO A 71 -9.37 6.54 -12.25
CA PRO A 71 -8.72 5.33 -12.78
C PRO A 71 -7.21 5.45 -13.03
N GLY A 72 -6.70 6.64 -13.23
CA GLY A 72 -5.26 6.95 -13.38
C GLY A 72 -4.55 7.30 -12.07
N HIS A 73 -5.04 6.88 -10.90
CA HIS A 73 -4.40 7.15 -9.62
C HIS A 73 -3.28 6.13 -9.35
N ALA A 74 -2.05 6.45 -9.77
CA ALA A 74 -0.90 5.54 -9.69
C ALA A 74 -0.64 5.01 -8.28
N TRP A 75 -0.65 5.88 -7.28
CA TRP A 75 -0.43 5.49 -5.88
C TRP A 75 -1.51 4.55 -5.33
N ALA A 76 -2.77 4.73 -5.72
CA ALA A 76 -3.84 3.82 -5.32
C ALA A 76 -3.70 2.44 -5.98
N HIS A 77 -3.22 2.38 -7.22
CA HIS A 77 -2.87 1.12 -7.86
C HIS A 77 -1.70 0.43 -7.15
N ALA A 78 -0.62 1.16 -6.83
CA ALA A 78 0.53 0.61 -6.10
C ALA A 78 0.13 0.09 -4.72
N ALA A 79 -0.64 0.88 -3.95
CA ALA A 79 -1.15 0.49 -2.64
C ALA A 79 -2.07 -0.75 -2.71
N LEU A 80 -2.92 -0.84 -3.74
CA LEU A 80 -3.79 -2.02 -3.88
C LEU A 80 -3.02 -3.28 -4.29
N ALA A 81 -1.95 -3.14 -5.10
CA ALA A 81 -1.05 -4.24 -5.40
C ALA A 81 -0.36 -4.76 -4.12
N LEU A 82 0.19 -3.86 -3.31
CA LEU A 82 0.83 -4.18 -2.03
C LEU A 82 -0.16 -4.82 -1.07
N HIS A 83 -1.36 -4.26 -0.93
CA HIS A 83 -2.42 -4.83 -0.09
C HIS A 83 -2.78 -6.28 -0.48
N HIS A 84 -2.86 -6.59 -1.78
CA HIS A 84 -3.07 -7.97 -2.23
C HIS A 84 -1.92 -8.89 -1.80
N GLY A 85 -0.68 -8.44 -1.93
CA GLY A 85 0.51 -9.17 -1.49
C GLY A 85 0.52 -9.42 0.00
N GLU A 86 0.36 -8.36 0.81
CA GLU A 86 0.38 -8.44 2.28
C GLU A 86 -0.70 -9.36 2.86
N VAL A 87 -1.93 -9.30 2.33
CA VAL A 87 -3.00 -10.17 2.81
C VAL A 87 -2.70 -11.63 2.46
N ILE A 88 -2.22 -11.90 1.24
CA ILE A 88 -1.86 -13.27 0.82
C ILE A 88 -0.68 -13.79 1.65
N ASP A 89 0.33 -12.97 1.92
CA ASP A 89 1.48 -13.34 2.74
C ASP A 89 1.08 -13.66 4.19
N LYS A 90 0.24 -12.81 4.81
CA LYS A 90 -0.16 -12.95 6.21
C LYS A 90 -1.13 -14.09 6.47
N VAL A 91 -2.06 -14.37 5.57
CA VAL A 91 -3.15 -15.34 5.80
C VAL A 91 -3.22 -16.47 4.77
N GLY A 92 -2.36 -16.46 3.77
CA GLY A 92 -2.35 -17.40 2.66
C GLY A 92 -3.39 -17.11 1.58
N SER A 93 -3.18 -17.65 0.39
CA SER A 93 -4.01 -17.37 -0.80
C SER A 93 -5.46 -17.81 -0.66
N LEU A 94 -5.72 -18.91 0.08
CA LEU A 94 -7.08 -19.44 0.27
C LEU A 94 -7.93 -18.50 1.12
N LEU A 95 -7.40 -18.08 2.29
CA LEU A 95 -8.10 -17.14 3.17
C LEU A 95 -8.10 -15.72 2.58
N GLY A 96 -7.05 -15.34 1.86
CA GLY A 96 -6.99 -14.09 1.11
C GLY A 96 -8.15 -13.92 0.14
N ARG A 97 -8.57 -14.99 -0.56
CA ARG A 97 -9.74 -14.96 -1.46
C ARG A 97 -11.02 -14.58 -0.73
N THR A 98 -11.22 -15.01 0.51
CA THR A 98 -12.39 -14.63 1.31
C THR A 98 -12.37 -13.14 1.68
N GLN A 99 -11.17 -12.53 1.73
CA GLN A 99 -10.96 -11.10 1.89
C GLN A 99 -11.00 -10.35 0.55
N GLY A 100 -11.26 -11.07 -0.57
CA GLY A 100 -11.33 -10.52 -1.92
C GLY A 100 -9.99 -10.16 -2.52
N THR A 101 -8.88 -10.72 -2.02
CA THR A 101 -7.55 -10.54 -2.60
C THR A 101 -7.19 -11.69 -3.54
N SER A 102 -6.42 -11.39 -4.57
CA SER A 102 -5.89 -12.37 -5.50
C SER A 102 -4.54 -11.91 -6.07
N LYS A 103 -3.70 -12.89 -6.37
CA LYS A 103 -2.40 -12.66 -6.99
C LYS A 103 -2.52 -11.93 -8.33
N ASP A 104 -3.41 -12.40 -9.21
CA ASP A 104 -3.58 -11.85 -10.56
C ASP A 104 -4.04 -10.38 -10.51
N ALA A 105 -4.97 -10.05 -9.59
CA ALA A 105 -5.39 -8.68 -9.38
C ALA A 105 -4.24 -7.81 -8.86
N GLY A 106 -3.46 -8.31 -7.89
CA GLY A 106 -2.28 -7.61 -7.38
C GLY A 106 -1.27 -7.30 -8.48
N ILE A 107 -0.90 -8.28 -9.31
CA ILE A 107 0.00 -8.09 -10.44
C ILE A 107 -0.58 -7.13 -11.48
N SER A 108 -1.87 -7.19 -11.78
CA SER A 108 -2.51 -6.26 -12.69
C SER A 108 -2.41 -4.80 -12.20
N HIS A 109 -2.67 -4.56 -10.92
CA HIS A 109 -2.55 -3.24 -10.30
C HIS A 109 -1.09 -2.76 -10.28
N LEU A 110 -0.14 -3.62 -9.93
CA LEU A 110 1.30 -3.32 -9.97
C LEU A 110 1.73 -2.84 -11.37
N ARG A 111 1.38 -3.59 -12.42
CA ARG A 111 1.72 -3.21 -13.79
C ARG A 111 1.07 -1.88 -14.22
N GLN A 112 -0.16 -1.63 -13.74
CA GLN A 112 -0.82 -0.36 -14.01
C GLN A 112 -0.14 0.80 -13.29
N ALA A 113 0.25 0.65 -12.02
CA ALA A 113 0.97 1.67 -11.27
C ALA A 113 2.27 2.08 -11.96
N LEU A 114 3.10 1.09 -12.36
CA LEU A 114 4.37 1.33 -13.06
C LEU A 114 4.18 1.99 -14.43
N ARG A 115 3.07 1.76 -15.14
CA ARG A 115 2.77 2.47 -16.40
C ARG A 115 2.38 3.91 -16.16
N LEU A 116 1.65 4.21 -15.08
CA LEU A 116 1.14 5.54 -14.78
C LEU A 116 2.19 6.48 -14.20
N ALA A 117 3.10 5.95 -13.39
CA ALA A 117 4.16 6.72 -12.73
C ALA A 117 5.44 5.87 -12.62
N PRO A 118 6.18 5.70 -13.75
CA PRO A 118 7.33 4.80 -13.82
C PRO A 118 8.51 5.21 -12.95
N ASP A 119 8.63 6.51 -12.65
CA ASP A 119 9.77 7.09 -11.93
C ASP A 119 9.37 7.73 -10.60
N ASP A 120 8.24 7.31 -10.03
CA ASP A 120 7.77 7.75 -8.70
C ASP A 120 8.28 6.79 -7.62
N ALA A 121 9.00 7.33 -6.62
CA ALA A 121 9.65 6.53 -5.57
C ALA A 121 8.65 5.67 -4.77
N LEU A 122 7.45 6.20 -4.46
CA LEU A 122 6.40 5.47 -3.75
C LEU A 122 5.89 4.29 -4.59
N VAL A 123 5.62 4.54 -5.87
CA VAL A 123 5.14 3.50 -6.78
C VAL A 123 6.18 2.40 -6.93
N LEU A 124 7.45 2.76 -7.13
CA LEU A 124 8.54 1.82 -7.30
C LEU A 124 8.76 0.97 -6.05
N THR A 125 8.79 1.59 -4.86
CA THR A 125 8.97 0.87 -3.59
C THR A 125 7.81 -0.08 -3.31
N HIS A 126 6.56 0.39 -3.38
CA HIS A 126 5.39 -0.46 -3.17
C HIS A 126 5.30 -1.60 -4.19
N CYS A 127 5.67 -1.36 -5.44
CA CYS A 127 5.70 -2.40 -6.47
C CYS A 127 6.81 -3.41 -6.24
N ALA A 128 7.97 -3.01 -5.71
CA ALA A 128 9.08 -3.91 -5.36
C ALA A 128 8.67 -4.87 -4.24
N GLU A 129 8.04 -4.36 -3.19
CA GLU A 129 7.49 -5.18 -2.09
C GLU A 129 6.38 -6.11 -2.60
N ALA A 130 5.41 -5.55 -3.34
CA ALA A 130 4.26 -6.29 -3.82
C ALA A 130 4.65 -7.45 -4.75
N VAL A 131 5.59 -7.25 -5.68
CA VAL A 131 5.99 -8.30 -6.61
C VAL A 131 6.64 -9.48 -5.88
N LEU A 132 7.45 -9.20 -4.85
CA LEU A 132 8.09 -10.22 -4.05
C LEU A 132 7.06 -11.02 -3.23
N MET A 133 6.11 -10.37 -2.58
CA MET A 133 5.04 -11.02 -1.82
C MET A 133 4.11 -11.86 -2.72
N LEU A 134 3.82 -11.39 -3.95
CA LEU A 134 2.91 -12.04 -4.88
C LEU A 134 3.57 -13.19 -5.66
N GLU A 135 4.84 -13.04 -6.05
CA GLU A 135 5.54 -13.98 -6.94
C GLU A 135 6.59 -14.83 -6.21
N GLY A 136 6.97 -14.46 -4.98
CA GLY A 136 8.01 -15.14 -4.20
C GLY A 136 9.42 -14.90 -4.75
N GLU A 137 10.36 -15.74 -4.34
CA GLU A 137 11.79 -15.61 -4.64
C GLU A 137 12.13 -15.47 -6.14
N ARG A 138 11.30 -16.00 -7.03
CA ARG A 138 11.49 -15.84 -8.47
C ARG A 138 11.42 -14.40 -8.96
N ALA A 139 10.80 -13.52 -8.18
CA ALA A 139 10.67 -12.08 -8.46
C ALA A 139 11.78 -11.23 -7.83
N LEU A 140 12.74 -11.83 -7.12
CA LEU A 140 13.85 -11.08 -6.51
C LEU A 140 14.56 -10.18 -7.53
N PRO A 141 14.92 -10.60 -8.75
CA PRO A 141 15.58 -9.72 -9.69
C PRO A 141 14.73 -8.53 -10.13
N GLU A 142 13.41 -8.71 -10.25
CA GLU A 142 12.48 -7.62 -10.56
C GLU A 142 12.33 -6.67 -9.39
N SER A 143 12.17 -7.18 -8.16
CA SER A 143 12.09 -6.40 -6.93
C SER A 143 13.32 -5.53 -6.73
N GLU A 144 14.53 -6.13 -6.83
CA GLU A 144 15.79 -5.39 -6.75
C GLU A 144 15.90 -4.29 -7.81
N GLN A 145 15.49 -4.57 -9.06
CA GLN A 145 15.51 -3.56 -10.12
C GLN A 145 14.60 -2.38 -9.79
N LEU A 146 13.43 -2.63 -9.22
CA LEU A 146 12.49 -1.58 -8.79
C LEU A 146 13.07 -0.77 -7.63
N TYR A 147 13.68 -1.42 -6.64
CA TYR A 147 14.37 -0.72 -5.54
C TYR A 147 15.55 0.12 -6.03
N ARG A 148 16.38 -0.38 -6.97
CA ARG A 148 17.47 0.42 -7.58
C ARG A 148 16.94 1.66 -8.28
N ARG A 149 15.80 1.57 -8.95
CA ARG A 149 15.14 2.73 -9.58
C ARG A 149 14.60 3.69 -8.52
N ALA A 150 13.95 3.19 -7.46
CA ALA A 150 13.47 4.02 -6.36
C ALA A 150 14.62 4.75 -5.65
N ALA A 151 15.74 4.05 -5.37
CA ALA A 151 16.95 4.62 -4.77
C ALA A 151 17.62 5.71 -5.63
N ALA A 152 17.38 5.70 -6.93
CA ALA A 152 17.90 6.71 -7.88
C ALA A 152 16.95 7.91 -8.09
N CYS A 153 15.75 7.90 -7.51
CA CYS A 153 14.83 9.03 -7.60
C CYS A 153 15.39 10.24 -6.84
N GLU A 154 15.15 11.44 -7.37
CA GLU A 154 15.41 12.70 -6.66
C GLU A 154 14.19 13.04 -5.78
N PRO A 155 14.32 13.02 -4.43
CA PRO A 155 13.19 13.27 -3.55
C PRO A 155 12.78 14.74 -3.58
N LEU A 156 11.49 15.02 -3.77
CA LEU A 156 10.91 16.37 -3.79
C LEU A 156 10.43 16.85 -2.42
N ASP A 157 10.22 15.93 -1.48
CA ASP A 157 9.75 16.19 -0.12
C ASP A 157 10.28 15.14 0.87
N ALA A 158 9.93 15.31 2.16
CA ALA A 158 10.39 14.45 3.23
C ALA A 158 9.86 13.00 3.12
N GLU A 159 8.67 12.81 2.58
CA GLU A 159 8.08 11.47 2.37
C GLU A 159 8.84 10.72 1.29
N GLN A 160 9.09 11.36 0.16
CA GLN A 160 9.89 10.77 -0.93
C GLN A 160 11.33 10.51 -0.49
N TRP A 161 11.92 11.40 0.31
CA TRP A 161 13.24 11.17 0.88
C TRP A 161 13.29 9.87 1.71
N LEU A 162 12.32 9.65 2.58
CA LEU A 162 12.22 8.42 3.37
C LEU A 162 12.08 7.17 2.50
N LEU A 163 11.29 7.25 1.41
CA LEU A 163 11.12 6.13 0.49
C LEU A 163 12.40 5.80 -0.28
N VAL A 164 13.16 6.83 -0.69
CA VAL A 164 14.46 6.65 -1.34
C VAL A 164 15.48 6.01 -0.40
N GLU A 165 15.55 6.45 0.87
CA GLU A 165 16.41 5.82 1.88
C GLU A 165 15.99 4.37 2.16
N LEU A 166 14.69 4.10 2.30
CA LEU A 166 14.15 2.76 2.49
C LEU A 166 14.52 1.83 1.32
N ALA A 167 14.50 2.35 0.10
CA ALA A 167 14.92 1.61 -1.09
C ALA A 167 16.44 1.34 -1.11
N ARG A 168 17.26 2.23 -0.57
CA ARG A 168 18.71 2.01 -0.41
C ARG A 168 19.00 0.96 0.63
N ASP A 169 18.37 1.04 1.80
CA ASP A 169 18.51 0.06 2.88
C ASP A 169 18.12 -1.35 2.40
N ALA A 170 17.02 -1.48 1.63
CA ALA A 170 16.57 -2.75 1.08
C ALA A 170 17.52 -3.39 0.04
N LEU A 171 18.51 -2.66 -0.46
CA LEU A 171 19.54 -3.18 -1.38
C LEU A 171 20.83 -3.58 -0.66
N GLU A 172 21.00 -3.24 0.60
CA GLU A 172 22.16 -3.57 1.43
C GLU A 172 22.00 -4.90 2.18
N ASP A 173 20.76 -5.36 2.37
CA ASP A 173 20.40 -6.64 3.02
C ASP A 173 20.38 -7.81 2.01
#